data_95a675b00ba49e4fc692bfe51b5b5967
#
_entry.id   95a675b00ba49e4fc692bfe51b5b5967
#
_cell.length_a   1.000
_cell.length_b   1.000
_cell.length_c   1.000
_cell.angle_alpha   90.00
_cell.angle_beta   90.00
_cell.angle_gamma   90.00
#
_symmetry.space_group_name_H-M   'P 1'
#
loop_
_entity.id
_entity.type
_entity.pdbx_description
1 polymer ?
#
loop_
_entity_poly.entity_id
_entity_poly.type
_entity_poly.pdbx_seq_one_letter_code
_entity_poly.pdbx_strand_id
1 'polypeptide(L)'
;MAKSPHIIIFNPDEMRADALHHLGNEASITPNLDKLIEADGQSFSNAYCQNPVCVPSRCSFFTGLYPHVRGHRTMSYLLHPGEDSLLKELKDSGYYVWMNDRNDLTAGQIEGWTEAQADEIFIAKPLKTPGPLHNYKGALNSKFFYSHFKGKLGLDENGKNYTADDQAVDAAINLIQNPKDDRPLCIFLGLNYPHVPYQAEEPYFSAIDRQKLKKRIDYSFTKDKSAIMQEIHRRMHNEELTEDDWNEIRATYLAMCMKVDESFGKLIKALKEKGIYDDTAIFFLSDHGDFTGDYSLVEKAQNTFEDCLTRVPFLIKPPASYALDPGVNPCLTELVDFYATVIDMAGIKSSHTHFGRSLVNNLKDRALPNRGFVCSEGGREPGEIHCDEYHTKGPNGPDLANDYYPRQNAQRDDLAHAKGIMIRDYNYKYISRTIGQDEFYDLRSDPNELINQINNPQYKDEIQKKEHDLLKWLERTADIVPFQYDERFTKPMMLSKISAWIRGDNLDKAKEMIDKGCSFSELLNYCIKLQSRGERK
;
A
#
# COMPACT_ATOMS: atom_id res chain seq x y z
N MET A 1 -24.55 -18.41 12.55
CA MET A 1 -23.25 -17.92 12.06
C MET A 1 -23.01 -16.58 12.73
N ALA A 2 -21.78 -16.27 13.16
CA ALA A 2 -21.46 -14.93 13.65
C ALA A 2 -21.72 -13.93 12.53
N LYS A 3 -22.21 -12.72 12.86
CA LYS A 3 -22.43 -11.64 11.90
C LYS A 3 -21.07 -11.21 11.34
N SER A 4 -20.94 -11.08 10.02
CA SER A 4 -19.71 -10.55 9.40
C SER A 4 -19.44 -9.12 9.89
N PRO A 5 -18.23 -8.78 10.31
CA PRO A 5 -17.92 -7.45 10.84
C PRO A 5 -17.99 -6.40 9.72
N HIS A 6 -18.23 -5.14 10.06
CA HIS A 6 -17.90 -4.02 9.18
C HIS A 6 -16.38 -3.90 9.05
N ILE A 7 -15.90 -3.39 7.93
CA ILE A 7 -14.46 -3.22 7.64
C ILE A 7 -14.20 -1.78 7.24
N ILE A 8 -13.29 -1.13 7.94
CA ILE A 8 -12.79 0.20 7.58
C ILE A 8 -11.31 0.09 7.23
N ILE A 9 -10.96 0.54 6.04
CA ILE A 9 -9.57 0.61 5.54
C ILE A 9 -9.25 2.10 5.39
N PHE A 10 -8.45 2.64 6.31
CA PHE A 10 -8.04 4.04 6.34
C PHE A 10 -6.58 4.10 5.89
N ASN A 11 -6.35 4.54 4.65
CA ASN A 11 -5.06 4.50 3.99
C ASN A 11 -4.54 5.91 3.66
N PRO A 12 -3.79 6.58 4.58
CA PRO A 12 -3.02 7.75 4.23
C PRO A 12 -1.89 7.35 3.25
N ASP A 13 -1.66 8.18 2.23
CA ASP A 13 -0.57 7.99 1.27
C ASP A 13 0.74 8.59 1.81
N GLU A 14 1.84 7.82 1.72
CA GLU A 14 3.19 8.33 2.01
C GLU A 14 3.44 8.66 3.50
N MET A 15 2.76 7.95 4.43
CA MET A 15 2.96 8.16 5.86
C MET A 15 4.05 7.26 6.43
N ARG A 16 5.07 7.87 7.05
CA ARG A 16 6.17 7.16 7.75
C ARG A 16 5.68 6.51 9.04
N ALA A 17 6.22 5.35 9.41
CA ALA A 17 5.93 4.74 10.71
C ALA A 17 6.38 5.62 11.89
N ASP A 18 7.52 6.29 11.75
CA ASP A 18 8.04 7.17 12.80
C ASP A 18 7.34 8.55 12.87
N ALA A 19 6.30 8.78 12.06
CA ALA A 19 5.37 9.89 12.24
C ALA A 19 4.28 9.61 13.30
N LEU A 20 4.27 8.42 13.91
CA LEU A 20 3.36 8.07 15.00
C LEU A 20 3.98 8.43 16.36
N HIS A 21 3.25 9.19 17.20
CA HIS A 21 3.73 9.62 18.51
C HIS A 21 4.05 8.43 19.42
N HIS A 22 3.17 7.42 19.48
CA HIS A 22 3.38 6.23 20.31
C HIS A 22 4.56 5.34 19.87
N LEU A 23 5.15 5.58 18.70
CA LEU A 23 6.41 4.95 18.27
C LEU A 23 7.65 5.81 18.61
N GLY A 24 7.49 6.80 19.50
CA GLY A 24 8.60 7.57 20.08
C GLY A 24 8.98 8.82 19.29
N ASN A 25 8.07 9.45 18.56
CA ASN A 25 8.27 10.75 17.95
C ASN A 25 7.61 11.85 18.78
N GLU A 26 8.40 12.51 19.62
CA GLU A 26 7.91 13.56 20.54
C GLU A 26 7.40 14.82 19.83
N ALA A 27 7.78 15.04 18.56
CA ALA A 27 7.28 16.16 17.76
C ALA A 27 5.92 15.85 17.11
N SER A 28 5.56 14.58 16.97
CA SER A 28 4.32 14.14 16.32
C SER A 28 3.11 14.31 17.26
N ILE A 29 1.95 14.61 16.67
CA ILE A 29 0.67 14.79 17.37
C ILE A 29 -0.36 13.88 16.74
N THR A 30 -0.51 12.66 17.28
CA THR A 30 -1.44 11.63 16.77
C THR A 30 -2.33 11.05 17.89
N PRO A 31 -3.08 11.88 18.64
CA PRO A 31 -3.78 11.46 19.83
C PRO A 31 -4.92 10.47 19.59
N ASN A 32 -5.53 10.45 18.40
CA ASN A 32 -6.61 9.51 18.10
C ASN A 32 -6.08 8.10 17.82
N LEU A 33 -4.92 8.02 17.12
CA LEU A 33 -4.21 6.75 16.89
C LEU A 33 -3.61 6.22 18.20
N ASP A 34 -3.05 7.10 19.06
CA ASP A 34 -2.53 6.73 20.37
C ASP A 34 -3.64 6.11 21.25
N LYS A 35 -4.81 6.76 21.32
CA LYS A 35 -5.98 6.22 22.05
C LYS A 35 -6.48 4.89 21.52
N LEU A 36 -6.41 4.68 20.20
CA LEU A 36 -6.84 3.40 19.62
C LEU A 36 -6.02 2.24 20.17
N ILE A 37 -4.70 2.39 20.25
CA ILE A 37 -3.81 1.31 20.69
C ILE A 37 -3.75 1.15 22.21
N GLU A 38 -4.14 2.15 22.97
CA GLU A 38 -4.18 2.06 24.43
C GLU A 38 -5.18 1.02 24.95
N ALA A 39 -6.30 0.81 24.20
CA ALA A 39 -7.39 -0.05 24.67
C ALA A 39 -8.00 -0.95 23.58
N ASP A 40 -8.10 -0.47 22.34
CA ASP A 40 -8.98 -1.05 21.33
C ASP A 40 -8.24 -1.69 20.14
N GLY A 41 -6.91 -1.56 20.05
CA GLY A 41 -6.13 -2.00 18.91
C GLY A 41 -4.67 -2.31 19.19
N GLN A 42 -3.98 -2.74 18.15
CA GLN A 42 -2.53 -2.92 18.12
C GLN A 42 -1.89 -2.09 17.01
N SER A 43 -0.67 -1.61 17.26
CA SER A 43 0.21 -0.97 16.28
C SER A 43 1.42 -1.85 16.03
N PHE A 44 1.59 -2.34 14.79
CA PHE A 44 2.72 -3.19 14.40
C PHE A 44 3.94 -2.31 14.08
N SER A 45 4.88 -2.22 15.03
CA SER A 45 6.03 -1.30 14.91
C SER A 45 7.07 -1.69 13.86
N ASN A 46 7.03 -2.94 13.39
CA ASN A 46 7.89 -3.48 12.33
C ASN A 46 7.05 -3.95 11.13
N ALA A 47 6.17 -3.09 10.63
CA ALA A 47 5.38 -3.34 9.42
C ALA A 47 6.06 -2.71 8.19
N TYR A 48 6.17 -3.50 7.11
CA TYR A 48 6.90 -3.13 5.89
C TYR A 48 6.03 -3.27 4.65
N CYS A 49 6.12 -2.27 3.76
CA CYS A 49 5.51 -2.34 2.44
C CYS A 49 6.38 -3.17 1.47
N GLN A 50 5.76 -3.73 0.43
CA GLN A 50 6.44 -4.58 -0.53
C GLN A 50 7.10 -3.81 -1.67
N ASN A 51 6.80 -2.51 -1.77
CA ASN A 51 7.44 -1.59 -2.70
C ASN A 51 7.26 -0.15 -2.16
N PRO A 52 8.28 0.72 -2.19
CA PRO A 52 8.20 2.05 -1.61
C PRO A 52 7.51 3.11 -2.50
N VAL A 53 6.57 2.69 -3.37
CA VAL A 53 5.71 3.61 -4.15
C VAL A 53 4.26 3.09 -4.24
N CYS A 54 3.31 4.01 -4.48
CA CYS A 54 1.87 3.81 -4.30
C CYS A 54 1.30 2.59 -5.04
N VAL A 55 1.29 2.59 -6.39
CA VAL A 55 0.63 1.55 -7.20
C VAL A 55 1.15 0.15 -6.89
N PRO A 56 2.46 -0.15 -6.93
CA PRO A 56 2.98 -1.47 -6.60
C PRO A 56 2.63 -1.92 -5.18
N SER A 57 2.74 -1.02 -4.20
CA SER A 57 2.39 -1.34 -2.81
C SER A 57 0.91 -1.66 -2.66
N ARG A 58 0.02 -0.83 -3.24
CA ARG A 58 -1.44 -1.04 -3.16
C ARG A 58 -1.88 -2.30 -3.89
N CYS A 59 -1.36 -2.56 -5.10
CA CYS A 59 -1.59 -3.83 -5.78
C CYS A 59 -1.16 -5.02 -4.91
N SER A 60 -0.02 -4.91 -4.22
CA SER A 60 0.50 -5.96 -3.35
C SER A 60 -0.42 -6.21 -2.15
N PHE A 61 -0.75 -5.19 -1.36
CA PHE A 61 -1.53 -5.44 -0.14
C PHE A 61 -3.02 -5.70 -0.40
N PHE A 62 -3.59 -5.26 -1.54
CA PHE A 62 -4.96 -5.62 -1.91
C PHE A 62 -5.10 -6.98 -2.58
N THR A 63 -4.00 -7.63 -2.95
CA THR A 63 -4.02 -8.99 -3.52
C THR A 63 -3.36 -10.03 -2.62
N GLY A 64 -2.58 -9.60 -1.62
CA GLY A 64 -1.74 -10.49 -0.83
C GLY A 64 -0.56 -11.07 -1.62
N LEU A 65 -0.18 -10.47 -2.77
CA LEU A 65 0.89 -10.90 -3.66
C LEU A 65 2.05 -9.91 -3.65
N TYR A 66 3.26 -10.41 -3.86
CA TYR A 66 4.41 -9.55 -4.09
C TYR A 66 4.38 -8.95 -5.50
N PRO A 67 4.94 -7.73 -5.72
CA PRO A 67 4.89 -7.06 -7.02
C PRO A 67 5.44 -7.88 -8.20
N HIS A 68 6.48 -8.71 -7.98
CA HIS A 68 7.06 -9.54 -9.04
C HIS A 68 6.14 -10.64 -9.55
N VAL A 69 5.18 -11.11 -8.75
CA VAL A 69 4.33 -12.28 -9.08
C VAL A 69 3.49 -12.06 -10.33
N ARG A 70 2.95 -10.84 -10.50
CA ARG A 70 2.14 -10.45 -11.66
C ARG A 70 2.69 -9.23 -12.40
N GLY A 71 3.86 -8.74 -12.00
CA GLY A 71 4.54 -7.63 -12.66
C GLY A 71 4.04 -6.24 -12.28
N HIS A 72 3.25 -6.10 -11.19
CA HIS A 72 2.82 -4.79 -10.67
C HIS A 72 4.00 -4.07 -9.99
N ARG A 73 5.05 -3.77 -10.77
CA ARG A 73 6.31 -3.19 -10.30
C ARG A 73 6.46 -1.70 -10.63
N THR A 74 5.48 -1.12 -11.29
CA THR A 74 5.56 0.26 -11.79
C THR A 74 4.34 1.07 -11.39
N MET A 75 4.46 2.40 -11.41
CA MET A 75 3.34 3.32 -11.20
C MET A 75 2.30 3.28 -12.34
N SER A 76 2.59 2.59 -13.45
CA SER A 76 1.77 2.58 -14.66
C SER A 76 1.17 1.21 -14.98
N TYR A 77 1.39 0.20 -14.12
CA TYR A 77 0.83 -1.15 -14.31
C TYR A 77 -0.03 -1.56 -13.12
N LEU A 78 -1.31 -1.20 -13.21
CA LEU A 78 -2.34 -1.45 -12.21
C LEU A 78 -3.02 -2.79 -12.45
N LEU A 79 -3.93 -3.21 -11.55
CA LEU A 79 -4.70 -4.45 -11.71
C LEU A 79 -5.59 -4.41 -12.97
N HIS A 80 -5.63 -5.53 -13.66
CA HIS A 80 -6.43 -5.75 -14.87
C HIS A 80 -7.59 -6.73 -14.61
N PRO A 81 -8.63 -6.77 -15.47
CA PRO A 81 -9.68 -7.77 -15.40
C PRO A 81 -9.11 -9.20 -15.38
N GLY A 82 -9.65 -10.04 -14.49
CA GLY A 82 -9.15 -11.40 -14.23
C GLY A 82 -8.14 -11.47 -13.07
N GLU A 83 -7.79 -10.33 -12.47
CA GLU A 83 -6.97 -10.24 -11.26
C GLU A 83 -7.86 -9.79 -10.09
N ASP A 84 -8.23 -10.72 -9.22
CA ASP A 84 -9.07 -10.38 -8.08
C ASP A 84 -8.33 -9.50 -7.06
N SER A 85 -9.09 -8.62 -6.42
CA SER A 85 -8.64 -7.79 -5.30
C SER A 85 -9.48 -8.05 -4.06
N LEU A 86 -8.96 -7.70 -2.90
CA LEU A 86 -9.69 -7.76 -1.63
C LEU A 86 -11.04 -7.05 -1.69
N LEU A 87 -11.11 -5.87 -2.33
CA LEU A 87 -12.35 -5.10 -2.45
C LEU A 87 -13.40 -5.87 -3.26
N LYS A 88 -13.00 -6.42 -4.41
CA LYS A 88 -13.88 -7.25 -5.25
C LYS A 88 -14.32 -8.52 -4.52
N GLU A 89 -13.41 -9.21 -3.83
CA GLU A 89 -13.73 -10.42 -3.07
C GLU A 89 -14.73 -10.14 -1.93
N LEU A 90 -14.59 -9.02 -1.23
CA LEU A 90 -15.54 -8.58 -0.21
C LEU A 90 -16.90 -8.27 -0.82
N LYS A 91 -16.95 -7.53 -1.93
CA LYS A 91 -18.18 -7.23 -2.67
C LYS A 91 -18.90 -8.51 -3.11
N ASP A 92 -18.17 -9.42 -3.75
CA ASP A 92 -18.70 -10.69 -4.23
C ASP A 92 -19.17 -11.62 -3.06
N SER A 93 -18.62 -11.40 -1.86
CA SER A 93 -19.02 -12.11 -0.63
C SER A 93 -20.14 -11.43 0.15
N GLY A 94 -20.77 -10.39 -0.40
CA GLY A 94 -21.96 -9.77 0.15
C GLY A 94 -21.72 -8.54 1.04
N TYR A 95 -20.54 -7.94 1.02
CA TYR A 95 -20.31 -6.62 1.62
C TYR A 95 -20.86 -5.51 0.71
N TYR A 96 -21.31 -4.41 1.32
CA TYR A 96 -21.47 -3.14 0.63
C TYR A 96 -20.11 -2.44 0.61
N VAL A 97 -19.46 -2.43 -0.55
CA VAL A 97 -18.13 -1.84 -0.72
C VAL A 97 -18.25 -0.41 -1.24
N TRP A 98 -17.70 0.52 -0.49
CA TRP A 98 -17.56 1.93 -0.84
C TRP A 98 -16.08 2.30 -0.87
N MET A 99 -15.66 3.06 -1.87
CA MET A 99 -14.32 3.65 -1.93
C MET A 99 -14.36 5.06 -2.51
N ASN A 100 -13.34 5.88 -2.20
CA ASN A 100 -13.14 7.12 -2.94
C ASN A 100 -12.26 6.89 -4.18
N ASP A 101 -12.19 7.91 -5.05
CA ASP A 101 -11.54 7.85 -6.37
C ASP A 101 -10.00 7.70 -6.32
N ARG A 102 -9.35 8.02 -5.18
CA ARG A 102 -7.91 7.81 -5.00
C ARG A 102 -7.60 6.35 -4.63
N ASN A 103 -7.76 5.43 -5.57
CA ASN A 103 -7.50 4.02 -5.28
C ASN A 103 -6.07 3.55 -5.65
N ASP A 104 -5.47 4.07 -6.72
CA ASP A 104 -4.16 3.64 -7.27
C ASP A 104 -4.05 2.11 -7.43
N LEU A 105 -5.17 1.46 -7.71
CA LEU A 105 -5.29 0.01 -7.72
C LEU A 105 -5.69 -0.52 -9.10
N THR A 106 -6.71 0.05 -9.73
CA THR A 106 -7.32 -0.47 -10.96
C THR A 106 -6.95 0.34 -12.19
N ALA A 107 -6.80 -0.34 -13.32
CA ALA A 107 -6.55 0.29 -14.62
C ALA A 107 -7.79 1.06 -15.09
N GLY A 108 -7.81 2.38 -14.82
CA GLY A 108 -8.98 3.25 -15.06
C GLY A 108 -9.37 3.41 -16.53
N GLN A 109 -8.49 3.07 -17.50
CA GLN A 109 -8.82 3.05 -18.93
C GLN A 109 -9.70 1.87 -19.34
N ILE A 110 -9.92 0.89 -18.44
CA ILE A 110 -10.75 -0.29 -18.71
C ILE A 110 -12.14 -0.03 -18.15
N GLU A 111 -13.10 0.15 -19.06
CA GLU A 111 -14.50 0.45 -18.73
C GLU A 111 -15.10 -0.61 -17.80
N GLY A 112 -15.76 -0.15 -16.74
CA GLY A 112 -16.43 -1.02 -15.75
C GLY A 112 -15.49 -1.74 -14.78
N TRP A 113 -14.16 -1.64 -14.95
CA TRP A 113 -13.23 -2.37 -14.09
C TRP A 113 -13.09 -1.76 -12.68
N THR A 114 -13.02 -0.45 -12.59
CA THR A 114 -13.01 0.23 -11.29
C THR A 114 -14.35 0.06 -10.56
N GLU A 115 -15.46 0.14 -11.29
CA GLU A 115 -16.82 -0.08 -10.80
C GLU A 115 -17.06 -1.53 -10.35
N ALA A 116 -16.31 -2.49 -10.89
CA ALA A 116 -16.36 -3.87 -10.44
C ALA A 116 -15.83 -4.05 -9.00
N GLN A 117 -14.97 -3.14 -8.52
CA GLN A 117 -14.36 -3.22 -7.18
C GLN A 117 -15.30 -2.79 -6.05
N ALA A 118 -16.25 -1.89 -6.32
CA ALA A 118 -17.08 -1.28 -5.30
C ALA A 118 -18.55 -1.15 -5.75
N ASP A 119 -19.48 -1.06 -4.78
CA ASP A 119 -20.87 -0.71 -5.06
C ASP A 119 -21.03 0.79 -5.30
N GLU A 120 -20.19 1.60 -4.65
CA GLU A 120 -20.20 3.07 -4.80
C GLU A 120 -18.76 3.60 -4.82
N ILE A 121 -18.48 4.48 -5.78
CA ILE A 121 -17.21 5.21 -5.88
C ILE A 121 -17.50 6.69 -5.67
N PHE A 122 -16.93 7.26 -4.62
CA PHE A 122 -17.03 8.68 -4.34
C PHE A 122 -15.95 9.44 -5.11
N ILE A 123 -16.39 10.43 -5.88
CA ILE A 123 -15.49 11.34 -6.62
C ILE A 123 -15.57 12.71 -5.98
N ALA A 124 -14.44 13.19 -5.45
CA ALA A 124 -14.35 14.51 -4.86
C ALA A 124 -14.62 15.60 -5.91
N LYS A 125 -15.41 16.60 -5.53
CA LYS A 125 -15.69 17.74 -6.41
C LYS A 125 -14.49 18.68 -6.43
N PRO A 126 -14.15 19.27 -7.59
CA PRO A 126 -13.13 20.30 -7.64
C PRO A 126 -13.46 21.46 -6.67
N LEU A 127 -12.50 21.81 -5.83
CA LEU A 127 -12.64 22.91 -4.87
C LEU A 127 -11.65 24.01 -5.18
N LYS A 128 -12.07 25.24 -4.92
CA LYS A 128 -11.19 26.39 -4.90
C LYS A 128 -10.68 26.58 -3.47
N THR A 129 -9.61 25.86 -3.14
CA THR A 129 -8.98 25.98 -1.81
C THR A 129 -8.02 27.16 -1.78
N PRO A 130 -7.88 27.86 -0.65
CA PRO A 130 -6.82 28.84 -0.47
C PRO A 130 -5.44 28.21 -0.62
N GLY A 131 -4.60 28.83 -1.46
CA GLY A 131 -3.25 28.37 -1.71
C GLY A 131 -2.26 28.72 -0.60
N PRO A 132 -0.95 28.45 -0.83
CA PRO A 132 0.12 28.82 0.07
C PRO A 132 0.17 30.33 0.30
N LEU A 133 0.47 30.75 1.55
CA LEU A 133 0.63 32.17 1.89
C LEU A 133 1.92 32.76 1.30
N HIS A 134 2.93 31.92 1.01
CA HIS A 134 4.19 32.31 0.41
C HIS A 134 4.53 31.40 -0.78
N ASN A 135 5.15 31.96 -1.80
CA ASN A 135 5.68 31.15 -2.90
C ASN A 135 7.12 30.76 -2.62
N TYR A 136 7.31 29.63 -1.96
CA TYR A 136 8.64 29.07 -1.70
C TYR A 136 9.31 28.48 -2.95
N LYS A 137 8.55 28.00 -3.93
CA LYS A 137 9.09 27.35 -5.13
C LYS A 137 10.10 28.24 -5.86
N GLY A 138 9.79 29.55 -6.01
CA GLY A 138 10.67 30.51 -6.65
C GLY A 138 10.93 30.22 -8.13
N ALA A 139 12.09 30.66 -8.62
CA ALA A 139 12.55 30.42 -9.98
C ALA A 139 13.15 29.01 -10.12
N LEU A 140 13.26 28.52 -11.37
CA LEU A 140 13.94 27.26 -11.67
C LEU A 140 15.35 27.24 -11.05
N ASN A 141 15.71 26.13 -10.42
CA ASN A 141 16.95 25.91 -9.68
C ASN A 141 17.12 26.77 -8.40
N SER A 142 16.07 27.44 -7.90
CA SER A 142 16.13 27.96 -6.54
C SER A 142 16.10 26.82 -5.52
N LYS A 143 16.63 27.05 -4.31
CA LYS A 143 16.81 26.02 -3.26
C LYS A 143 15.54 25.21 -2.92
N PHE A 144 14.36 25.80 -3.07
CA PHE A 144 13.09 25.11 -2.80
C PHE A 144 12.38 24.60 -4.06
N PHE A 145 12.91 24.82 -5.27
CA PHE A 145 12.15 24.55 -6.49
C PHE A 145 11.62 23.13 -6.58
N TYR A 146 12.45 22.13 -6.24
CA TYR A 146 12.11 20.71 -6.27
C TYR A 146 11.89 20.10 -4.87
N SER A 147 11.76 20.93 -3.84
CA SER A 147 11.57 20.46 -2.47
C SER A 147 10.15 19.99 -2.14
N HIS A 148 9.19 20.17 -3.06
CA HIS A 148 7.76 20.02 -2.82
C HIS A 148 7.21 20.88 -1.66
N PHE A 149 8.01 21.79 -1.10
CA PHE A 149 7.60 22.61 0.04
C PHE A 149 6.71 23.77 -0.39
N LYS A 150 5.50 23.81 0.16
CA LYS A 150 4.52 24.91 0.01
C LYS A 150 4.29 25.66 1.31
N GLY A 151 4.62 25.05 2.46
CA GLY A 151 4.51 25.64 3.77
C GLY A 151 3.07 25.91 4.20
N LYS A 152 2.84 27.05 4.83
CA LYS A 152 1.55 27.42 5.41
C LYS A 152 0.52 27.76 4.35
N LEU A 153 -0.65 27.09 4.41
CA LEU A 153 -1.81 27.38 3.58
C LEU A 153 -2.67 28.51 4.16
N GLY A 154 -3.35 29.23 3.28
CA GLY A 154 -4.42 30.15 3.66
C GLY A 154 -5.67 29.42 4.15
N LEU A 155 -6.61 30.21 4.74
CA LEU A 155 -7.92 29.74 5.16
C LEU A 155 -9.00 30.48 4.35
N ASP A 156 -10.13 29.82 4.12
CA ASP A 156 -11.31 30.42 3.52
C ASP A 156 -12.03 31.36 4.52
N GLU A 157 -13.15 31.96 4.12
CA GLU A 157 -13.98 32.83 4.94
C GLU A 157 -14.56 32.16 6.19
N ASN A 158 -14.60 30.82 6.22
CA ASN A 158 -15.05 30.02 7.36
C ASN A 158 -13.88 29.54 8.24
N GLY A 159 -12.67 30.04 7.99
CA GLY A 159 -11.47 29.63 8.73
C GLY A 159 -10.99 28.20 8.43
N LYS A 160 -11.25 27.69 7.25
CA LYS A 160 -10.90 26.30 6.84
C LYS A 160 -10.09 26.27 5.55
N ASN A 161 -9.35 25.17 5.37
CA ASN A 161 -8.81 24.72 4.08
C ASN A 161 -9.38 23.32 3.81
N TYR A 162 -10.58 23.31 3.22
CA TYR A 162 -11.35 22.07 2.99
C TYR A 162 -10.88 21.40 1.72
N THR A 163 -10.37 20.16 1.84
CA THR A 163 -9.69 19.43 0.76
C THR A 163 -10.54 18.30 0.17
N ALA A 164 -10.01 17.62 -0.85
CA ALA A 164 -10.62 16.40 -1.38
C ALA A 164 -10.66 15.28 -0.32
N ASP A 165 -9.63 15.19 0.53
CA ASP A 165 -9.60 14.21 1.64
C ASP A 165 -10.72 14.50 2.66
N ASP A 166 -10.95 15.76 3.00
CA ASP A 166 -12.06 16.14 3.88
C ASP A 166 -13.41 15.77 3.29
N GLN A 167 -13.60 15.95 1.96
CA GLN A 167 -14.82 15.51 1.27
C GLN A 167 -15.02 14.01 1.34
N ALA A 168 -13.95 13.22 1.12
CA ALA A 168 -14.01 11.77 1.15
C ALA A 168 -14.34 11.25 2.56
N VAL A 169 -13.73 11.84 3.60
CA VAL A 169 -14.02 11.50 5.00
C VAL A 169 -15.46 11.83 5.36
N ASP A 170 -15.94 13.03 4.99
CA ASP A 170 -17.33 13.42 5.24
C ASP A 170 -18.34 12.53 4.51
N ALA A 171 -18.03 12.10 3.28
CA ALA A 171 -18.86 11.17 2.52
C ALA A 171 -18.90 9.78 3.17
N ALA A 172 -17.77 9.27 3.65
CA ALA A 172 -17.70 8.01 4.39
C ALA A 172 -18.50 8.09 5.72
N ILE A 173 -18.38 9.19 6.45
CA ILE A 173 -19.16 9.44 7.66
C ILE A 173 -20.67 9.46 7.35
N ASN A 174 -21.06 10.13 6.28
CA ASN A 174 -22.46 10.15 5.85
C ASN A 174 -22.97 8.74 5.51
N LEU A 175 -22.18 7.92 4.85
CA LEU A 175 -22.55 6.51 4.58
C LEU A 175 -22.68 5.70 5.87
N ILE A 176 -21.79 5.87 6.84
CA ILE A 176 -21.88 5.22 8.16
C ILE A 176 -23.19 5.59 8.86
N GLN A 177 -23.57 6.87 8.85
CA GLN A 177 -24.78 7.35 9.47
C GLN A 177 -26.05 6.93 8.71
N ASN A 178 -25.98 6.85 7.40
CA ASN A 178 -27.08 6.57 6.48
C ASN A 178 -26.74 5.42 5.51
N PRO A 179 -26.61 4.17 5.99
CA PRO A 179 -26.26 3.04 5.13
C PRO A 179 -27.34 2.80 4.06
N LYS A 180 -26.94 2.33 2.90
CA LYS A 180 -27.83 2.13 1.73
C LYS A 180 -28.70 0.87 1.87
N ASP A 181 -28.18 -0.14 2.55
CA ASP A 181 -28.86 -1.41 2.82
C ASP A 181 -28.30 -2.05 4.12
N ASP A 182 -28.71 -3.28 4.43
CA ASP A 182 -28.36 -3.99 5.66
C ASP A 182 -27.07 -4.83 5.55
N ARG A 183 -26.35 -4.77 4.43
CA ARG A 183 -25.09 -5.50 4.26
C ARG A 183 -24.00 -4.96 5.19
N PRO A 184 -23.04 -5.79 5.61
CA PRO A 184 -21.86 -5.28 6.30
C PRO A 184 -21.11 -4.31 5.38
N LEU A 185 -20.68 -3.16 5.94
CA LEU A 185 -19.94 -2.14 5.19
C LEU A 185 -18.47 -2.55 5.03
N CYS A 186 -17.91 -2.32 3.85
CA CYS A 186 -16.48 -2.18 3.64
C CYS A 186 -16.23 -0.78 3.08
N ILE A 187 -15.51 0.06 3.83
CA ILE A 187 -15.17 1.43 3.43
C ILE A 187 -13.66 1.50 3.21
N PHE A 188 -13.23 1.80 1.98
CA PHE A 188 -11.84 2.10 1.66
C PHE A 188 -11.67 3.60 1.44
N LEU A 189 -10.93 4.24 2.35
CA LEU A 189 -10.52 5.64 2.28
C LEU A 189 -9.04 5.73 1.90
N GLY A 190 -8.77 6.03 0.63
CA GLY A 190 -7.44 6.40 0.15
C GLY A 190 -7.27 7.92 0.24
N LEU A 191 -6.43 8.41 1.15
CA LEU A 191 -6.20 9.82 1.35
C LEU A 191 -4.95 10.30 0.61
N ASN A 192 -4.92 11.58 0.22
CA ASN A 192 -3.73 12.20 -0.33
C ASN A 192 -2.71 12.52 0.77
N TYR A 193 -3.16 13.00 1.93
CA TYR A 193 -2.26 13.38 3.01
C TYR A 193 -1.67 12.12 3.68
N PRO A 194 -0.38 12.17 4.08
CA PRO A 194 0.59 13.29 3.98
C PRO A 194 1.46 13.32 2.71
N HIS A 195 1.03 12.72 1.58
CA HIS A 195 1.74 12.81 0.30
C HIS A 195 2.03 14.27 -0.09
N VAL A 196 3.17 14.51 -0.71
CA VAL A 196 3.58 15.83 -1.20
C VAL A 196 2.50 16.51 -2.09
N PRO A 197 2.42 17.88 -2.12
CA PRO A 197 3.37 18.83 -1.57
C PRO A 197 3.24 19.00 -0.05
N TYR A 198 4.36 19.30 0.63
CA TYR A 198 4.36 19.58 2.07
C TYR A 198 3.69 20.93 2.33
N GLN A 199 2.48 20.87 2.85
CA GLN A 199 1.63 22.04 3.08
C GLN A 199 0.61 21.75 4.18
N ALA A 200 0.39 22.72 5.05
CA ALA A 200 -0.63 22.62 6.08
C ALA A 200 -1.22 23.99 6.43
N GLU A 201 -2.49 24.01 6.76
CA GLU A 201 -3.17 25.18 7.32
C GLU A 201 -3.07 25.22 8.84
N GLU A 202 -3.52 26.35 9.43
CA GLU A 202 -3.75 26.41 10.86
C GLU A 202 -4.99 25.60 11.29
N PRO A 203 -5.00 24.97 12.48
CA PRO A 203 -3.96 25.08 13.52
C PRO A 203 -2.78 24.12 13.35
N TYR A 204 -2.80 23.21 12.38
CA TYR A 204 -1.85 22.12 12.24
C TYR A 204 -0.42 22.64 12.02
N PHE A 205 -0.25 23.66 11.15
CA PHE A 205 1.07 24.18 10.79
C PHE A 205 1.86 24.67 12.00
N SER A 206 1.22 25.42 12.91
CA SER A 206 1.89 25.99 14.10
C SER A 206 1.91 25.05 15.30
N ALA A 207 1.15 23.93 15.27
CA ALA A 207 1.07 23.01 16.41
C ALA A 207 2.35 22.21 16.62
N ILE A 208 3.13 21.95 15.56
CA ILE A 208 4.33 21.13 15.64
C ILE A 208 5.50 21.92 16.25
N ASP A 209 6.02 21.43 17.37
CA ASP A 209 7.19 22.02 18.01
C ASP A 209 8.48 21.63 17.26
N ARG A 210 9.09 22.61 16.56
CA ARG A 210 10.32 22.41 15.77
C ARG A 210 11.51 21.99 16.62
N GLN A 211 11.52 22.31 17.91
CA GLN A 211 12.63 21.95 18.83
C GLN A 211 12.62 20.46 19.21
N LYS A 212 11.47 19.79 19.06
CA LYS A 212 11.32 18.36 19.32
C LYS A 212 11.63 17.47 18.12
N LEU A 213 11.90 18.06 16.95
CA LEU A 213 12.22 17.28 15.76
C LEU A 213 13.51 16.48 15.97
N LYS A 214 13.46 15.19 15.64
CA LYS A 214 14.65 14.34 15.62
C LYS A 214 15.64 14.85 14.60
N LYS A 215 16.94 14.68 14.85
CA LYS A 215 17.96 15.00 13.85
C LYS A 215 17.73 14.16 12.58
N ARG A 216 17.74 14.81 11.40
CA ARG A 216 17.66 14.12 10.11
C ARG A 216 18.96 13.39 9.81
N ILE A 217 18.90 12.42 8.90
CA ILE A 217 20.07 11.73 8.37
C ILE A 217 20.71 12.62 7.29
N ASP A 218 22.02 12.80 7.42
CA ASP A 218 22.80 13.65 6.53
C ASP A 218 23.05 12.98 5.15
N TYR A 219 23.15 13.81 4.09
CA TYR A 219 23.43 13.35 2.72
C TYR A 219 24.70 12.52 2.59
N SER A 220 25.74 12.80 3.39
CA SER A 220 27.01 12.07 3.34
C SER A 220 26.86 10.54 3.51
N PHE A 221 25.77 10.09 4.13
CA PHE A 221 25.46 8.67 4.29
C PHE A 221 24.88 8.00 3.02
N THR A 222 24.71 8.72 1.91
CA THR A 222 24.27 8.12 0.65
C THR A 222 25.40 7.46 -0.14
N LYS A 223 26.66 7.66 0.25
CA LYS A 223 27.85 7.30 -0.54
C LYS A 223 27.88 5.84 -1.00
N ASP A 224 27.50 4.92 -0.11
CA ASP A 224 27.54 3.48 -0.35
C ASP A 224 26.11 2.86 -0.38
N LYS A 225 25.13 3.66 -0.80
CA LYS A 225 23.73 3.30 -0.97
C LYS A 225 23.31 3.30 -2.44
N SER A 226 22.03 3.12 -2.70
CA SER A 226 21.46 3.17 -4.06
C SER A 226 21.89 4.43 -4.81
N ALA A 227 22.41 4.27 -6.02
CA ALA A 227 22.87 5.38 -6.85
C ALA A 227 21.76 6.41 -7.15
N ILE A 228 20.49 6.01 -7.14
CA ILE A 228 19.37 6.91 -7.39
C ILE A 228 19.30 8.05 -6.37
N MET A 229 19.70 7.81 -5.11
CA MET A 229 19.69 8.84 -4.07
C MET A 229 20.62 10.00 -4.44
N GLN A 230 21.82 9.67 -4.92
CA GLN A 230 22.80 10.67 -5.36
C GLN A 230 22.35 11.37 -6.65
N GLU A 231 21.74 10.63 -7.58
CA GLU A 231 21.25 11.17 -8.83
C GLU A 231 20.04 12.10 -8.66
N ILE A 232 19.13 11.79 -7.72
CA ILE A 232 18.04 12.70 -7.35
C ILE A 232 18.61 13.96 -6.71
N HIS A 233 19.46 13.81 -5.68
CA HIS A 233 20.05 14.95 -4.97
C HIS A 233 20.78 15.91 -5.92
N ARG A 234 21.59 15.39 -6.83
CA ARG A 234 22.31 16.20 -7.83
C ARG A 234 21.39 17.07 -8.72
N ARG A 235 20.13 16.65 -8.89
CA ARG A 235 19.14 17.36 -9.72
C ARG A 235 18.21 18.26 -8.92
N MET A 236 18.21 18.13 -7.59
CA MET A 236 17.31 18.90 -6.74
C MET A 236 17.77 20.35 -6.52
N HIS A 237 19.08 20.63 -6.66
CA HIS A 237 19.66 21.96 -6.40
C HIS A 237 19.29 22.50 -5.01
N ASN A 238 19.37 21.63 -3.99
CA ASN A 238 18.94 21.92 -2.62
C ASN A 238 20.12 22.07 -1.63
N GLU A 239 21.34 22.21 -2.12
CA GLU A 239 22.56 22.32 -1.32
C GLU A 239 22.55 23.58 -0.42
N GLU A 240 21.78 24.61 -0.79
CA GLU A 240 21.61 25.84 -0.02
C GLU A 240 20.53 25.76 1.06
N LEU A 241 19.79 24.64 1.16
CA LEU A 241 18.82 24.46 2.26
C LEU A 241 19.56 24.31 3.58
N THR A 242 19.21 25.19 4.53
CA THR A 242 19.71 25.14 5.89
C THR A 242 18.99 24.07 6.72
N GLU A 243 19.53 23.72 7.90
CA GLU A 243 18.81 22.84 8.84
C GLU A 243 17.45 23.42 9.27
N ASP A 244 17.33 24.72 9.36
CA ASP A 244 16.05 25.37 9.66
C ASP A 244 15.05 25.20 8.52
N ASP A 245 15.49 25.31 7.25
CA ASP A 245 14.64 25.01 6.08
C ASP A 245 14.16 23.56 6.10
N TRP A 246 15.05 22.60 6.38
CA TRP A 246 14.69 21.19 6.51
C TRP A 246 13.75 20.94 7.67
N ASN A 247 13.94 21.60 8.81
CA ASN A 247 13.05 21.50 9.96
C ASN A 247 11.64 22.01 9.64
N GLU A 248 11.50 23.08 8.82
CA GLU A 248 10.20 23.56 8.37
C GLU A 248 9.50 22.55 7.44
N ILE A 249 10.22 21.91 6.51
CA ILE A 249 9.68 20.82 5.68
C ILE A 249 9.17 19.68 6.56
N ARG A 250 9.99 19.21 7.51
CA ARG A 250 9.67 18.11 8.41
C ARG A 250 8.51 18.41 9.35
N ALA A 251 8.48 19.62 9.92
CA ALA A 251 7.38 20.07 10.75
C ALA A 251 6.07 20.15 9.97
N THR A 252 6.13 20.64 8.73
CA THR A 252 4.96 20.71 7.86
C THR A 252 4.42 19.32 7.51
N TYR A 253 5.30 18.33 7.25
CA TYR A 253 4.90 16.95 7.05
C TYR A 253 4.20 16.36 8.29
N LEU A 254 4.74 16.59 9.50
CA LEU A 254 4.08 16.14 10.73
C LEU A 254 2.75 16.87 10.97
N ALA A 255 2.61 18.13 10.54
CA ALA A 255 1.34 18.86 10.57
C ALA A 255 0.28 18.20 9.65
N MET A 256 0.69 17.72 8.48
CA MET A 256 -0.18 16.93 7.60
C MET A 256 -0.59 15.60 8.26
N CYS A 257 0.35 14.91 8.93
CA CYS A 257 0.05 13.70 9.70
C CYS A 257 -0.93 13.95 10.86
N MET A 258 -0.84 15.11 11.53
CA MET A 258 -1.80 15.53 12.56
C MET A 258 -3.22 15.72 11.98
N LYS A 259 -3.34 16.27 10.78
CA LYS A 259 -4.64 16.38 10.08
C LYS A 259 -5.21 15.01 9.70
N VAL A 260 -4.37 14.08 9.29
CA VAL A 260 -4.76 12.68 9.05
C VAL A 260 -5.31 12.03 10.32
N ASP A 261 -4.64 12.20 11.46
CA ASP A 261 -5.09 11.69 12.76
C ASP A 261 -6.44 12.29 13.18
N GLU A 262 -6.66 13.60 12.97
CA GLU A 262 -7.95 14.23 13.25
C GLU A 262 -9.07 13.67 12.36
N SER A 263 -8.79 13.44 11.07
CA SER A 263 -9.74 12.84 10.13
C SER A 263 -10.10 11.41 10.54
N PHE A 264 -9.12 10.62 11.00
CA PHE A 264 -9.35 9.33 11.58
C PHE A 264 -10.23 9.41 12.84
N GLY A 265 -9.95 10.36 13.74
CA GLY A 265 -10.77 10.60 14.93
C GLY A 265 -12.24 10.93 14.62
N LYS A 266 -12.52 11.70 13.56
CA LYS A 266 -13.88 12.01 13.09
C LYS A 266 -14.62 10.72 12.65
N LEU A 267 -13.93 9.84 11.94
CA LEU A 267 -14.49 8.55 11.51
C LEU A 267 -14.80 7.64 12.71
N ILE A 268 -13.85 7.50 13.66
CA ILE A 268 -14.07 6.73 14.90
C ILE A 268 -15.28 7.23 15.67
N LYS A 269 -15.42 8.54 15.79
CA LYS A 269 -16.57 9.18 16.44
C LYS A 269 -17.89 8.79 15.76
N ALA A 270 -17.94 8.84 14.42
CA ALA A 270 -19.12 8.47 13.64
C ALA A 270 -19.51 6.99 13.84
N LEU A 271 -18.55 6.08 13.88
CA LEU A 271 -18.81 4.66 14.15
C LEU A 271 -19.40 4.44 15.56
N LYS A 272 -18.87 5.16 16.56
CA LYS A 272 -19.38 5.11 17.95
C LYS A 272 -20.79 5.69 18.06
N GLU A 273 -21.06 6.83 17.43
CA GLU A 273 -22.40 7.48 17.40
C GLU A 273 -23.44 6.62 16.68
N LYS A 274 -23.04 5.89 15.63
CA LYS A 274 -23.91 4.93 14.93
C LYS A 274 -24.13 3.64 15.73
N GLY A 275 -23.29 3.34 16.73
CA GLY A 275 -23.36 2.14 17.55
C GLY A 275 -22.84 0.87 16.87
N ILE A 276 -21.97 1.01 15.84
CA ILE A 276 -21.36 -0.13 15.11
C ILE A 276 -19.86 -0.27 15.36
N TYR A 277 -19.25 0.58 16.19
CA TYR A 277 -17.82 0.56 16.47
C TYR A 277 -17.33 -0.81 16.95
N ASP A 278 -18.07 -1.46 17.85
CA ASP A 278 -17.72 -2.75 18.43
C ASP A 278 -17.81 -3.90 17.41
N ASP A 279 -18.67 -3.78 16.39
CA ASP A 279 -18.83 -4.75 15.30
C ASP A 279 -17.91 -4.45 14.10
N THR A 280 -17.00 -3.48 14.21
CA THR A 280 -16.17 -3.01 13.10
C THR A 280 -14.72 -3.42 13.29
N ALA A 281 -14.12 -4.03 12.25
CA ALA A 281 -12.67 -4.14 12.10
C ALA A 281 -12.14 -2.85 11.43
N ILE A 282 -11.11 -2.22 12.02
CA ILE A 282 -10.52 -1.00 11.51
C ILE A 282 -9.04 -1.26 11.23
N PHE A 283 -8.62 -0.95 10.01
CA PHE A 283 -7.25 -1.03 9.54
C PHE A 283 -6.77 0.37 9.17
N PHE A 284 -5.78 0.87 9.87
CA PHE A 284 -5.04 2.08 9.53
C PHE A 284 -3.67 1.65 9.01
N LEU A 285 -3.38 1.91 7.73
CA LEU A 285 -2.11 1.53 7.11
C LEU A 285 -1.71 2.55 6.05
N SER A 286 -0.41 2.85 5.93
CA SER A 286 0.12 3.61 4.80
C SER A 286 0.73 2.65 3.78
N ASP A 287 0.67 3.04 2.50
CA ASP A 287 1.24 2.26 1.41
C ASP A 287 2.77 2.30 1.35
N HIS A 288 3.40 3.41 1.70
CA HIS A 288 4.85 3.61 1.85
C HIS A 288 5.11 4.86 2.70
N GLY A 289 6.38 5.15 2.98
CA GLY A 289 6.81 6.35 3.68
C GLY A 289 7.37 7.44 2.76
N ASP A 290 8.19 8.34 3.32
CA ASP A 290 8.72 9.55 2.70
C ASP A 290 10.13 9.85 3.26
N PHE A 291 11.03 10.36 2.47
CA PHE A 291 12.34 10.80 2.96
C PHE A 291 12.23 11.97 3.93
N THR A 292 11.35 12.92 3.66
CA THR A 292 11.06 14.08 4.54
C THR A 292 12.35 14.74 5.07
N GLY A 293 13.33 14.97 4.22
CA GLY A 293 14.62 15.60 4.55
C GLY A 293 15.73 14.63 4.96
N ASP A 294 15.45 13.39 5.29
CA ASP A 294 16.50 12.40 5.49
C ASP A 294 17.31 12.24 4.19
N TYR A 295 18.63 12.14 4.33
CA TYR A 295 19.58 12.09 3.22
C TYR A 295 19.54 13.34 2.30
N SER A 296 19.01 14.46 2.78
CA SER A 296 18.72 15.67 1.99
C SER A 296 17.80 15.38 0.79
N LEU A 297 16.91 14.43 0.93
CA LEU A 297 15.92 14.03 -0.07
C LEU A 297 14.50 14.32 0.43
N VAL A 298 13.58 14.38 -0.51
CA VAL A 298 12.14 14.52 -0.24
C VAL A 298 11.40 13.48 -1.05
N GLU A 299 10.14 13.22 -0.63
CA GLU A 299 9.27 12.30 -1.33
C GLU A 299 9.87 10.88 -1.32
N LYS A 300 9.77 10.08 -2.36
CA LYS A 300 10.15 8.66 -2.43
C LYS A 300 10.98 8.33 -3.65
N ALA A 301 11.58 7.14 -3.67
CA ALA A 301 12.16 6.57 -4.87
C ALA A 301 11.92 5.06 -4.92
N GLN A 302 11.66 4.53 -6.12
CA GLN A 302 11.12 3.18 -6.35
C GLN A 302 12.05 2.05 -5.91
N ASN A 303 13.37 2.27 -5.87
CA ASN A 303 14.38 1.26 -5.57
C ASN A 303 15.28 1.62 -4.37
N THR A 304 14.73 2.40 -3.44
CA THR A 304 15.35 2.74 -2.16
C THR A 304 14.57 2.06 -1.03
N PHE A 305 15.28 1.43 -0.09
CA PHE A 305 14.65 0.56 0.91
C PHE A 305 14.94 0.98 2.35
N GLU A 306 15.25 2.25 2.55
CA GLU A 306 15.43 2.87 3.86
C GLU A 306 14.14 2.75 4.69
N ASP A 307 14.28 2.59 6.01
CA ASP A 307 13.13 2.43 6.91
C ASP A 307 12.16 3.61 6.84
N CYS A 308 12.62 4.82 6.52
CA CYS A 308 11.74 5.97 6.32
C CYS A 308 10.76 5.80 5.15
N LEU A 309 11.05 4.90 4.20
CA LEU A 309 10.21 4.61 3.04
C LEU A 309 9.46 3.29 3.16
N THR A 310 10.12 2.25 3.67
CA THR A 310 9.56 0.88 3.65
C THR A 310 8.84 0.51 4.93
N ARG A 311 9.19 1.12 6.08
CA ARG A 311 8.51 0.90 7.34
C ARG A 311 7.35 1.88 7.50
N VAL A 312 6.14 1.35 7.58
CA VAL A 312 4.88 2.11 7.50
C VAL A 312 4.01 1.93 8.74
N PRO A 313 3.11 2.88 9.04
CA PRO A 313 2.05 2.64 10.01
C PRO A 313 1.22 1.44 9.61
N PHE A 314 0.96 0.55 10.56
CA PHE A 314 -0.02 -0.52 10.41
C PHE A 314 -0.68 -0.79 11.76
N LEU A 315 -1.92 -0.34 11.91
CA LEU A 315 -2.70 -0.49 13.12
C LEU A 315 -3.97 -1.28 12.83
N ILE A 316 -4.34 -2.16 13.75
CA ILE A 316 -5.56 -2.98 13.64
C ILE A 316 -6.37 -2.86 14.92
N LYS A 317 -7.63 -2.46 14.78
CA LYS A 317 -8.67 -2.61 15.80
C LYS A 317 -9.61 -3.72 15.35
N PRO A 318 -9.62 -4.89 15.99
CA PRO A 318 -10.54 -5.96 15.66
C PRO A 318 -11.97 -5.66 16.18
N PRO A 319 -13.00 -6.37 15.70
CA PRO A 319 -14.30 -6.40 16.38
C PRO A 319 -14.18 -6.82 17.84
N ALA A 320 -15.05 -6.33 18.72
CA ALA A 320 -15.03 -6.65 20.15
C ALA A 320 -15.22 -8.15 20.47
N SER A 321 -15.71 -8.93 19.51
CA SER A 321 -15.79 -10.40 19.62
C SER A 321 -14.45 -11.12 19.55
N TYR A 322 -13.38 -10.44 19.12
CA TYR A 322 -12.03 -10.99 19.07
C TYR A 322 -11.28 -10.72 20.36
N ALA A 323 -10.48 -11.68 20.81
CA ALA A 323 -9.56 -11.44 21.91
C ALA A 323 -8.45 -10.48 21.47
N LEU A 324 -8.12 -9.51 22.30
CA LEU A 324 -7.15 -8.46 22.01
C LEU A 324 -6.19 -8.28 23.20
N ASP A 325 -4.90 -8.21 22.90
CA ASP A 325 -3.83 -7.69 23.77
C ASP A 325 -3.38 -6.34 23.21
N PRO A 326 -3.94 -5.19 23.70
CA PRO A 326 -3.75 -3.89 23.06
C PRO A 326 -2.32 -3.35 23.25
N GLY A 327 -1.91 -2.45 22.34
CA GLY A 327 -0.63 -1.75 22.42
C GLY A 327 0.27 -1.95 21.20
N VAL A 328 1.58 -1.67 21.40
CA VAL A 328 2.58 -1.83 20.32
C VAL A 328 2.99 -3.29 20.20
N ASN A 329 2.86 -3.85 19.01
CA ASN A 329 3.29 -5.21 18.67
C ASN A 329 4.60 -5.16 17.87
N PRO A 330 5.70 -5.75 18.36
CA PRO A 330 7.00 -5.68 17.71
C PRO A 330 7.23 -6.73 16.63
N CYS A 331 6.27 -7.61 16.32
CA CYS A 331 6.50 -8.67 15.35
C CYS A 331 6.74 -8.11 13.94
N LEU A 332 7.62 -8.77 13.18
CA LEU A 332 7.84 -8.47 11.77
C LEU A 332 6.58 -8.76 10.98
N THR A 333 6.11 -7.77 10.23
CA THR A 333 4.85 -7.81 9.50
C THR A 333 5.03 -7.20 8.11
N GLU A 334 4.35 -7.74 7.14
CA GLU A 334 4.30 -7.21 5.77
C GLU A 334 2.88 -6.74 5.44
N LEU A 335 2.74 -5.75 4.55
CA LEU A 335 1.40 -5.29 4.17
C LEU A 335 0.57 -6.36 3.43
N VAL A 336 1.18 -7.39 2.84
CA VAL A 336 0.44 -8.55 2.32
C VAL A 336 -0.32 -9.31 3.43
N ASP A 337 0.09 -9.16 4.70
CA ASP A 337 -0.60 -9.74 5.86
C ASP A 337 -1.95 -9.07 6.14
N PHE A 338 -2.11 -7.81 5.70
CA PHE A 338 -3.40 -7.11 5.73
C PHE A 338 -4.46 -7.89 4.96
N TYR A 339 -4.18 -8.30 3.70
CA TYR A 339 -5.12 -9.10 2.90
C TYR A 339 -5.58 -10.35 3.66
N ALA A 340 -4.62 -11.16 4.13
CA ALA A 340 -4.91 -12.39 4.84
C ALA A 340 -5.72 -12.18 6.12
N THR A 341 -5.45 -11.08 6.85
CA THR A 341 -6.13 -10.74 8.09
C THR A 341 -7.59 -10.32 7.84
N VAL A 342 -7.82 -9.54 6.79
CA VAL A 342 -9.19 -9.13 6.39
C VAL A 342 -10.01 -10.35 5.95
N ILE A 343 -9.44 -11.21 5.08
CA ILE A 343 -10.10 -12.46 4.63
C ILE A 343 -10.50 -13.33 5.82
N ASP A 344 -9.59 -13.51 6.80
CA ASP A 344 -9.85 -14.29 8.01
C ASP A 344 -10.96 -13.67 8.88
N MET A 345 -10.89 -12.35 9.15
CA MET A 345 -11.93 -11.65 9.94
C MET A 345 -13.29 -11.60 9.24
N ALA A 346 -13.30 -11.50 7.91
CA ALA A 346 -14.53 -11.54 7.13
C ALA A 346 -15.14 -12.96 7.06
N GLY A 347 -14.36 -14.00 7.37
CA GLY A 347 -14.76 -15.39 7.27
C GLY A 347 -15.01 -15.85 5.83
N ILE A 348 -14.31 -15.26 4.86
CA ILE A 348 -14.43 -15.59 3.44
C ILE A 348 -13.22 -16.39 2.96
N LYS A 349 -13.32 -16.99 1.79
CA LYS A 349 -12.21 -17.70 1.16
C LYS A 349 -11.62 -16.82 0.08
N SER A 350 -10.29 -16.71 0.05
CA SER A 350 -9.58 -16.10 -1.05
C SER A 350 -9.88 -16.81 -2.37
N SER A 351 -9.95 -16.07 -3.46
CA SER A 351 -10.11 -16.58 -4.83
C SER A 351 -8.81 -17.17 -5.40
N HIS A 352 -7.66 -16.85 -4.80
CA HIS A 352 -6.32 -17.23 -5.28
C HIS A 352 -5.34 -17.51 -4.13
N THR A 353 -4.21 -18.14 -4.45
CA THR A 353 -3.08 -18.28 -3.52
C THR A 353 -2.49 -16.91 -3.21
N HIS A 354 -2.27 -16.60 -1.93
CA HIS A 354 -1.63 -15.38 -1.46
C HIS A 354 -0.48 -15.68 -0.49
N PHE A 355 0.40 -14.70 -0.24
CA PHE A 355 1.58 -14.87 0.63
C PHE A 355 1.40 -14.20 2.00
N GLY A 356 0.28 -13.53 2.21
CA GLY A 356 -0.08 -12.92 3.49
C GLY A 356 -0.34 -13.96 4.58
N ARG A 357 -0.06 -13.59 5.83
CA ARG A 357 -0.34 -14.35 7.05
C ARG A 357 -1.33 -13.58 7.91
N SER A 358 -2.40 -14.24 8.33
CA SER A 358 -3.38 -13.61 9.23
C SER A 358 -2.76 -13.23 10.56
N LEU A 359 -3.00 -12.00 10.99
CA LEU A 359 -2.52 -11.43 12.25
C LEU A 359 -3.51 -11.64 13.42
N VAL A 360 -4.61 -12.35 13.21
CA VAL A 360 -5.65 -12.57 14.23
C VAL A 360 -5.07 -13.19 15.52
N ASN A 361 -4.12 -14.12 15.41
CA ASN A 361 -3.46 -14.69 16.58
C ASN A 361 -2.50 -13.69 17.26
N ASN A 362 -1.83 -12.84 16.48
CA ASN A 362 -0.95 -11.79 17.02
C ASN A 362 -1.74 -10.70 17.75
N LEU A 363 -2.98 -10.42 17.33
CA LEU A 363 -3.88 -9.51 18.05
C LEU A 363 -4.22 -10.03 19.44
N LYS A 364 -4.35 -11.33 19.61
CA LYS A 364 -4.60 -11.98 20.89
C LYS A 364 -3.39 -12.02 21.82
N ASP A 365 -2.19 -12.12 21.24
CA ASP A 365 -0.93 -12.25 21.98
C ASP A 365 0.21 -11.60 21.18
N ARG A 366 0.69 -10.44 21.64
CA ARG A 366 1.79 -9.67 21.02
C ARG A 366 3.16 -10.36 21.10
N ALA A 367 3.31 -11.37 21.93
CA ALA A 367 4.56 -12.14 22.04
C ALA A 367 4.71 -13.18 20.90
N LEU A 368 3.63 -13.47 20.16
CA LEU A 368 3.69 -14.42 19.07
C LEU A 368 4.47 -13.85 17.87
N PRO A 369 5.46 -14.59 17.33
CA PRO A 369 6.12 -14.20 16.10
C PRO A 369 5.17 -14.37 14.91
N ASN A 370 5.29 -13.50 13.90
CA ASN A 370 4.60 -13.68 12.63
C ASN A 370 5.56 -14.17 11.54
N ARG A 371 6.61 -13.40 11.24
CA ARG A 371 7.57 -13.67 10.17
C ARG A 371 8.99 -13.74 10.71
N GLY A 372 9.87 -14.53 10.07
CA GLY A 372 11.30 -14.54 10.35
C GLY A 372 12.05 -13.40 9.68
N PHE A 373 11.48 -12.87 8.59
CA PHE A 373 11.99 -11.73 7.84
C PHE A 373 10.86 -11.09 7.02
N VAL A 374 11.12 -9.90 6.51
CA VAL A 374 10.25 -9.15 5.59
C VAL A 374 11.01 -8.78 4.33
N CYS A 375 10.30 -8.62 3.20
CA CYS A 375 10.88 -8.26 1.91
C CYS A 375 10.17 -7.05 1.29
N SER A 376 10.95 -6.24 0.57
CA SER A 376 10.49 -5.16 -0.28
C SER A 376 11.30 -5.16 -1.58
N GLU A 377 10.69 -4.78 -2.69
CA GLU A 377 11.34 -4.82 -4.00
C GLU A 377 11.02 -3.57 -4.82
N GLY A 378 11.88 -3.21 -5.78
CA GLY A 378 11.64 -2.05 -6.63
C GLY A 378 12.70 -1.89 -7.70
N GLY A 379 12.56 -0.84 -8.53
CA GLY A 379 13.44 -0.62 -9.65
C GLY A 379 13.15 -1.50 -10.87
N ARG A 380 14.03 -1.44 -11.87
CA ARG A 380 13.89 -2.12 -13.16
C ARG A 380 15.18 -2.73 -13.68
N GLU A 381 15.05 -3.64 -14.63
CA GLU A 381 16.21 -4.11 -15.41
C GLU A 381 16.68 -3.03 -16.39
N PRO A 382 17.98 -3.06 -16.79
CA PRO A 382 18.48 -2.19 -17.83
C PRO A 382 17.62 -2.27 -19.11
N GLY A 383 17.23 -1.11 -19.62
CA GLY A 383 16.40 -1.01 -20.84
C GLY A 383 14.89 -1.15 -20.63
N GLU A 384 14.38 -1.52 -19.46
CA GLU A 384 12.94 -1.51 -19.15
C GLU A 384 12.43 -0.08 -18.89
N ILE A 385 12.64 0.83 -19.82
CA ILE A 385 12.30 2.27 -19.66
C ILE A 385 10.80 2.52 -19.45
N HIS A 386 9.94 1.57 -19.79
CA HIS A 386 8.51 1.63 -19.52
C HIS A 386 8.16 1.48 -18.02
N CYS A 387 9.11 1.03 -17.20
CA CYS A 387 8.99 0.97 -15.75
C CYS A 387 9.32 2.31 -15.05
N ASP A 388 9.88 3.28 -15.76
CA ASP A 388 10.14 4.61 -15.21
C ASP A 388 8.84 5.37 -14.98
N GLU A 389 8.82 6.18 -13.94
CA GLU A 389 7.64 6.98 -13.60
C GLU A 389 7.49 8.16 -14.56
N TYR A 390 6.26 8.35 -15.06
CA TYR A 390 5.94 9.37 -16.05
C TYR A 390 4.74 10.21 -15.62
N HIS A 391 4.87 10.95 -14.54
CA HIS A 391 3.79 11.87 -14.16
C HIS A 391 3.61 13.00 -15.19
N THR A 392 4.72 13.45 -15.80
CA THR A 392 4.67 14.39 -16.92
C THR A 392 5.85 14.18 -17.85
N LYS A 393 5.59 14.06 -19.15
CA LYS A 393 6.60 14.07 -20.18
C LYS A 393 6.46 15.32 -21.03
N GLY A 394 7.50 16.14 -21.07
CA GLY A 394 7.70 17.08 -22.16
C GLY A 394 8.10 16.34 -23.44
N PRO A 395 8.11 16.99 -24.60
CA PRO A 395 8.49 16.37 -25.88
C PRO A 395 9.89 15.75 -25.88
N ASN A 396 10.77 16.16 -24.97
CA ASN A 396 12.17 15.71 -24.87
C ASN A 396 12.45 14.89 -23.59
N GLY A 397 11.45 14.39 -22.90
CA GLY A 397 11.59 13.66 -21.65
C GLY A 397 10.88 14.35 -20.47
N PRO A 398 11.30 14.10 -19.21
CA PRO A 398 10.72 14.74 -18.03
C PRO A 398 10.79 16.27 -18.11
N ASP A 399 9.70 16.95 -17.73
CA ASP A 399 9.61 18.40 -17.77
C ASP A 399 10.37 19.04 -16.60
N LEU A 400 11.36 19.90 -16.90
CA LEU A 400 12.13 20.66 -15.92
C LEU A 400 11.27 21.52 -14.97
N ALA A 401 10.10 21.96 -15.41
CA ALA A 401 9.19 22.76 -14.57
C ALA A 401 8.38 21.91 -13.57
N ASN A 402 8.40 20.59 -13.72
CA ASN A 402 7.68 19.68 -12.86
C ASN A 402 8.44 19.36 -11.57
N ASP A 403 7.76 19.34 -10.43
CA ASP A 403 8.36 19.08 -9.12
C ASP A 403 8.99 17.67 -9.04
N TYR A 404 8.50 16.70 -9.81
CA TYR A 404 9.01 15.32 -9.87
C TYR A 404 10.19 15.14 -10.85
N TYR A 405 10.64 16.18 -11.53
CA TYR A 405 11.74 16.09 -12.49
C TYR A 405 13.00 15.40 -11.96
N PRO A 406 13.50 15.70 -10.75
CA PRO A 406 14.71 15.07 -10.22
C PRO A 406 14.63 13.55 -10.22
N ARG A 407 13.55 12.99 -9.70
CA ARG A 407 13.29 11.55 -9.63
C ARG A 407 13.09 10.95 -11.01
N GLN A 408 12.18 11.50 -11.80
CA GLN A 408 11.89 11.00 -13.17
C GLN A 408 13.12 11.02 -14.08
N ASN A 409 13.96 12.05 -13.96
CA ASN A 409 15.19 12.12 -14.75
C ASN A 409 16.25 11.15 -14.22
N ALA A 410 16.37 10.96 -12.90
CA ALA A 410 17.28 9.98 -12.31
C ALA A 410 16.95 8.54 -12.72
N GLN A 411 15.67 8.19 -12.84
CA GLN A 411 15.22 6.86 -13.28
C GLN A 411 15.62 6.48 -14.70
N ARG A 412 16.03 7.44 -15.54
CA ARG A 412 16.53 7.18 -16.90
C ARG A 412 17.91 6.55 -16.92
N ASP A 413 18.65 6.62 -15.82
CA ASP A 413 19.93 5.96 -15.66
C ASP A 413 19.71 4.52 -15.16
N ASP A 414 20.20 3.54 -15.93
CA ASP A 414 20.00 2.12 -15.65
C ASP A 414 20.64 1.70 -14.31
N LEU A 415 21.80 2.27 -13.95
CA LEU A 415 22.44 1.99 -12.67
C LEU A 415 21.67 2.62 -11.50
N ALA A 416 21.22 3.86 -11.68
CA ALA A 416 20.46 4.56 -10.65
C ALA A 416 19.11 3.87 -10.38
N HIS A 417 18.41 3.42 -11.44
CA HIS A 417 17.11 2.76 -11.29
C HIS A 417 17.21 1.22 -11.28
N ALA A 418 18.38 0.67 -10.95
CA ALA A 418 18.62 -0.76 -10.90
C ALA A 418 17.59 -1.47 -10.01
N LYS A 419 17.08 -2.59 -10.50
CA LYS A 419 16.17 -3.46 -9.73
C LYS A 419 16.88 -3.98 -8.48
N GLY A 420 16.19 -3.92 -7.35
CA GLY A 420 16.68 -4.42 -6.08
C GLY A 420 15.60 -5.09 -5.26
N ILE A 421 16.04 -5.93 -4.34
CA ILE A 421 15.18 -6.62 -3.36
C ILE A 421 15.87 -6.51 -2.00
N MET A 422 15.12 -6.00 -1.03
CA MET A 422 15.51 -5.96 0.38
C MET A 422 14.94 -7.17 1.10
N ILE A 423 15.77 -7.81 1.92
CA ILE A 423 15.37 -8.77 2.95
C ILE A 423 15.88 -8.30 4.30
N ARG A 424 15.01 -8.27 5.30
CA ARG A 424 15.32 -7.77 6.63
C ARG A 424 14.73 -8.66 7.72
N ASP A 425 15.53 -8.96 8.76
CA ASP A 425 15.05 -9.47 10.04
C ASP A 425 15.26 -8.44 11.17
N TYR A 426 15.20 -8.84 12.44
CA TYR A 426 15.42 -7.93 13.57
C TYR A 426 16.86 -7.43 13.70
N ASN A 427 17.82 -8.20 13.18
CA ASN A 427 19.24 -7.96 13.38
C ASN A 427 19.94 -7.40 12.15
N TYR A 428 19.51 -7.82 10.98
CA TYR A 428 20.23 -7.56 9.73
C TYR A 428 19.29 -7.19 8.60
N LYS A 429 19.77 -6.31 7.74
CA LYS A 429 19.14 -5.95 6.46
C LYS A 429 20.14 -6.18 5.33
N TYR A 430 19.70 -6.87 4.28
CA TYR A 430 20.45 -7.08 3.06
C TYR A 430 19.63 -6.61 1.86
N ILE A 431 20.26 -5.91 0.95
CA ILE A 431 19.66 -5.44 -0.29
C ILE A 431 20.49 -5.98 -1.44
N SER A 432 19.89 -6.86 -2.25
CA SER A 432 20.48 -7.35 -3.50
C SER A 432 20.07 -6.47 -4.66
N ARG A 433 21.00 -6.17 -5.57
CA ARG A 433 20.73 -5.37 -6.77
C ARG A 433 21.19 -6.12 -8.02
N THR A 434 20.44 -6.02 -9.12
CA THR A 434 20.80 -6.69 -10.38
C THR A 434 22.02 -6.07 -11.03
N ILE A 435 22.26 -4.78 -10.84
CA ILE A 435 23.49 -4.07 -11.18
C ILE A 435 23.82 -3.05 -10.06
N GLY A 436 25.10 -2.72 -9.92
CA GLY A 436 25.57 -1.84 -8.85
C GLY A 436 26.03 -2.61 -7.62
N GLN A 437 26.06 -1.94 -6.48
CA GLN A 437 26.55 -2.50 -5.23
C GLN A 437 25.40 -2.97 -4.36
N ASP A 438 25.53 -4.17 -3.80
CA ASP A 438 24.65 -4.68 -2.74
C ASP A 438 24.89 -3.92 -1.43
N GLU A 439 23.93 -4.02 -0.52
CA GLU A 439 24.01 -3.35 0.78
C GLU A 439 23.75 -4.35 1.91
N PHE A 440 24.50 -4.20 3.01
CA PHE A 440 24.29 -4.99 4.23
C PHE A 440 24.45 -4.11 5.47
N TYR A 441 23.51 -4.24 6.42
CA TYR A 441 23.47 -3.44 7.65
C TYR A 441 23.27 -4.34 8.88
N ASP A 442 24.05 -4.10 9.95
CA ASP A 442 23.83 -4.66 11.29
C ASP A 442 22.97 -3.69 12.11
N LEU A 443 21.67 -3.94 12.15
CA LEU A 443 20.67 -3.07 12.76
C LEU A 443 20.78 -2.98 14.29
N ARG A 444 21.53 -3.88 14.92
CA ARG A 444 21.77 -3.85 16.38
C ARG A 444 22.75 -2.74 16.76
N SER A 445 23.72 -2.47 15.90
CA SER A 445 24.75 -1.43 16.10
C SER A 445 24.47 -0.17 15.27
N ASP A 446 23.76 -0.31 14.15
CA ASP A 446 23.42 0.76 13.22
C ASP A 446 21.92 0.69 12.84
N PRO A 447 21.02 1.04 13.76
CA PRO A 447 19.57 1.00 13.53
C PRO A 447 19.08 2.00 12.49
N ASN A 448 19.90 2.97 12.10
CA ASN A 448 19.58 3.96 11.05
C ASN A 448 20.19 3.60 9.69
N GLU A 449 20.85 2.43 9.56
CA GLU A 449 21.36 1.93 8.27
C GLU A 449 22.36 2.90 7.59
N LEU A 450 23.28 3.47 8.38
CA LEU A 450 24.17 4.54 7.90
C LEU A 450 25.43 4.01 7.21
N ILE A 451 25.89 2.81 7.60
CA ILE A 451 27.19 2.28 7.17
C ILE A 451 27.00 0.92 6.48
N ASN A 452 27.18 0.89 5.16
CA ASN A 452 27.11 -0.34 4.38
C ASN A 452 28.27 -1.29 4.71
N GLN A 453 27.98 -2.45 5.27
CA GLN A 453 28.93 -3.48 5.71
C GLN A 453 29.14 -4.60 4.67
N ILE A 454 28.66 -4.45 3.43
CA ILE A 454 28.69 -5.54 2.41
C ILE A 454 30.11 -6.09 2.17
N ASN A 455 31.12 -5.23 2.27
CA ASN A 455 32.52 -5.60 2.05
C ASN A 455 33.26 -5.96 3.37
N ASN A 456 32.58 -5.98 4.52
CA ASN A 456 33.20 -6.31 5.80
C ASN A 456 33.27 -7.84 5.98
N PRO A 457 34.48 -8.45 6.04
CA PRO A 457 34.61 -9.91 6.12
C PRO A 457 34.03 -10.52 7.39
N GLN A 458 33.77 -9.72 8.44
CA GLN A 458 33.14 -10.20 9.68
C GLN A 458 31.68 -10.62 9.47
N TYR A 459 31.01 -10.10 8.45
CA TYR A 459 29.61 -10.40 8.17
C TYR A 459 29.41 -11.40 7.00
N LYS A 460 30.48 -12.00 6.49
CA LYS A 460 30.44 -12.89 5.33
C LYS A 460 29.37 -13.99 5.46
N ASP A 461 29.35 -14.67 6.61
CA ASP A 461 28.42 -15.80 6.83
C ASP A 461 26.98 -15.32 6.95
N GLU A 462 26.72 -14.14 7.57
CA GLU A 462 25.40 -13.55 7.69
C GLU A 462 24.89 -13.05 6.32
N ILE A 463 25.77 -12.46 5.50
CA ILE A 463 25.44 -12.04 4.12
C ILE A 463 25.04 -13.29 3.31
N GLN A 464 25.83 -14.36 3.30
CA GLN A 464 25.51 -15.60 2.58
C GLN A 464 24.18 -16.21 3.06
N LYS A 465 23.88 -16.12 4.35
CA LYS A 465 22.60 -16.57 4.89
C LYS A 465 21.45 -15.72 4.34
N LYS A 466 21.59 -14.39 4.27
CA LYS A 466 20.56 -13.52 3.71
C LYS A 466 20.36 -13.74 2.21
N GLU A 467 21.42 -13.96 1.45
CA GLU A 467 21.35 -14.35 0.04
C GLU A 467 20.57 -15.67 -0.15
N HIS A 468 20.86 -16.66 0.70
CA HIS A 468 20.15 -17.92 0.67
C HIS A 468 18.66 -17.78 1.05
N ASP A 469 18.35 -17.02 2.11
CA ASP A 469 16.99 -16.75 2.54
C ASP A 469 16.20 -16.02 1.43
N LEU A 470 16.84 -15.06 0.75
CA LEU A 470 16.27 -14.34 -0.38
C LEU A 470 15.99 -15.27 -1.57
N LEU A 471 16.93 -16.15 -1.92
CA LEU A 471 16.72 -17.15 -2.97
C LEU A 471 15.52 -18.04 -2.65
N LYS A 472 15.42 -18.53 -1.40
CA LYS A 472 14.29 -19.36 -0.96
C LYS A 472 12.96 -18.60 -0.95
N TRP A 473 12.99 -17.32 -0.64
CA TRP A 473 11.81 -16.48 -0.73
C TRP A 473 11.36 -16.33 -2.21
N LEU A 474 12.29 -16.03 -3.13
CA LEU A 474 11.99 -15.94 -4.56
C LEU A 474 11.44 -17.25 -5.14
N GLU A 475 12.06 -18.42 -4.80
CA GLU A 475 11.56 -19.73 -5.24
C GLU A 475 10.10 -19.98 -4.81
N ARG A 476 9.72 -19.51 -3.62
CA ARG A 476 8.37 -19.71 -3.06
C ARG A 476 7.33 -18.73 -3.59
N THR A 477 7.77 -17.60 -4.10
CA THR A 477 6.91 -16.48 -4.48
C THR A 477 6.99 -16.12 -5.95
N ALA A 478 7.78 -16.87 -6.74
CA ALA A 478 8.02 -16.57 -8.16
C ALA A 478 6.74 -16.55 -9.00
N ASP A 479 5.77 -17.37 -8.63
CA ASP A 479 4.48 -17.45 -9.31
C ASP A 479 3.36 -17.95 -8.37
N ILE A 480 2.15 -17.95 -8.87
CA ILE A 480 0.99 -18.61 -8.27
C ILE A 480 0.24 -19.41 -9.33
N VAL A 481 -0.40 -20.51 -8.89
CA VAL A 481 -1.34 -21.27 -9.71
C VAL A 481 -2.76 -20.85 -9.32
N PRO A 482 -3.62 -20.36 -10.25
CA PRO A 482 -5.02 -20.05 -9.97
C PRO A 482 -5.78 -21.27 -9.44
N PHE A 483 -6.76 -21.03 -8.53
CA PHE A 483 -7.66 -22.10 -8.08
C PHE A 483 -8.68 -22.50 -9.15
N GLN A 484 -8.91 -21.63 -10.13
CA GLN A 484 -9.79 -21.93 -11.25
C GLN A 484 -9.14 -22.95 -12.17
N TYR A 485 -9.93 -23.89 -12.59
CA TYR A 485 -9.53 -24.94 -13.53
C TYR A 485 -9.80 -24.48 -14.97
N ASP A 486 -8.78 -24.54 -15.82
CA ASP A 486 -8.90 -24.20 -17.25
C ASP A 486 -9.41 -25.37 -18.06
N GLU A 487 -10.49 -25.17 -18.80
CA GLU A 487 -11.02 -26.17 -19.69
C GLU A 487 -10.23 -26.23 -21.01
N ARG A 488 -9.79 -27.43 -21.39
CA ARG A 488 -9.12 -27.66 -22.67
C ARG A 488 -10.07 -27.67 -23.86
N PHE A 489 -11.35 -27.93 -23.59
CA PHE A 489 -12.34 -28.10 -24.63
C PHE A 489 -13.15 -26.82 -24.81
N THR A 490 -13.17 -26.31 -26.03
CA THR A 490 -14.10 -25.25 -26.40
C THR A 490 -15.54 -25.75 -26.35
N LYS A 491 -16.52 -24.84 -26.22
CA LYS A 491 -17.97 -25.19 -26.24
C LYS A 491 -18.33 -26.10 -27.43
N PRO A 492 -17.90 -25.81 -28.68
CA PRO A 492 -18.16 -26.71 -29.83
C PRO A 492 -17.52 -28.11 -29.68
N MET A 493 -16.30 -28.18 -29.12
CA MET A 493 -15.63 -29.47 -28.86
C MET A 493 -16.35 -30.29 -27.81
N MET A 494 -16.78 -29.65 -26.70
CA MET A 494 -17.57 -30.30 -25.65
C MET A 494 -18.87 -30.86 -26.27
N LEU A 495 -19.61 -30.05 -27.01
CA LEU A 495 -20.84 -30.45 -27.68
C LEU A 495 -20.61 -31.63 -28.64
N SER A 496 -19.56 -31.57 -29.45
CA SER A 496 -19.21 -32.67 -30.37
C SER A 496 -18.95 -34.00 -29.65
N LYS A 497 -18.24 -33.95 -28.52
CA LYS A 497 -17.93 -35.14 -27.73
C LYS A 497 -19.19 -35.76 -27.11
N ILE A 498 -20.04 -34.95 -26.47
CA ILE A 498 -21.22 -35.47 -25.76
C ILE A 498 -22.36 -35.88 -26.71
N SER A 499 -22.49 -35.23 -27.86
CA SER A 499 -23.52 -35.59 -28.85
C SER A 499 -23.35 -37.00 -29.41
N ALA A 500 -22.18 -37.62 -29.25
CA ALA A 500 -21.97 -39.03 -29.54
C ALA A 500 -22.57 -39.96 -28.46
N TRP A 501 -22.82 -39.46 -27.26
CA TRP A 501 -23.22 -40.28 -26.08
C TRP A 501 -24.66 -40.08 -25.63
N ILE A 502 -25.22 -38.88 -25.84
CA ILE A 502 -26.59 -38.50 -25.45
C ILE A 502 -27.34 -37.81 -26.58
N ARG A 503 -28.65 -37.89 -26.59
CA ARG A 503 -29.55 -37.31 -27.62
C ARG A 503 -30.81 -36.74 -27.01
N GLY A 504 -31.63 -36.05 -27.84
CA GLY A 504 -32.91 -35.51 -27.43
C GLY A 504 -32.82 -34.52 -26.31
N ASP A 505 -33.77 -34.50 -25.40
CA ASP A 505 -33.89 -33.56 -24.28
C ASP A 505 -32.64 -33.54 -23.38
N ASN A 506 -31.92 -34.68 -23.26
CA ASN A 506 -30.70 -34.76 -22.52
C ASN A 506 -29.53 -34.01 -23.16
N LEU A 507 -29.50 -33.99 -24.53
CA LEU A 507 -28.53 -33.21 -25.28
C LEU A 507 -28.82 -31.70 -25.13
N ASP A 508 -30.10 -31.31 -25.12
CA ASP A 508 -30.47 -29.91 -24.99
C ASP A 508 -30.16 -29.37 -23.60
N LYS A 509 -30.39 -30.17 -22.54
CA LYS A 509 -29.88 -29.84 -21.17
C LYS A 509 -28.36 -29.71 -21.12
N ALA A 510 -27.65 -30.60 -21.81
CA ALA A 510 -26.20 -30.51 -21.85
C ALA A 510 -25.70 -29.26 -22.59
N LYS A 511 -26.39 -28.81 -23.67
CA LYS A 511 -26.12 -27.53 -24.34
C LYS A 511 -26.32 -26.35 -23.38
N GLU A 512 -27.44 -26.36 -22.63
CA GLU A 512 -27.73 -25.34 -21.63
C GLU A 512 -26.65 -25.28 -20.54
N MET A 513 -26.15 -26.44 -20.07
CA MET A 513 -25.03 -26.49 -19.13
C MET A 513 -23.75 -25.90 -19.73
N ILE A 514 -23.43 -26.20 -20.98
CA ILE A 514 -22.28 -25.65 -21.71
C ILE A 514 -22.41 -24.13 -21.85
N ASP A 515 -23.59 -23.63 -22.18
CA ASP A 515 -23.85 -22.20 -22.33
C ASP A 515 -23.73 -21.44 -21.00
N LYS A 516 -24.12 -22.08 -19.91
CA LYS A 516 -23.92 -21.58 -18.55
C LYS A 516 -22.49 -21.71 -18.02
N GLY A 517 -21.55 -22.25 -18.83
CA GLY A 517 -20.12 -22.31 -18.47
C GLY A 517 -19.73 -23.52 -17.63
N CYS A 518 -20.45 -24.65 -17.70
CA CYS A 518 -20.04 -25.86 -16.99
C CYS A 518 -18.70 -26.38 -17.49
N SER A 519 -17.96 -27.05 -16.60
CA SER A 519 -16.74 -27.77 -16.93
C SER A 519 -17.04 -29.04 -17.73
N PHE A 520 -16.06 -29.51 -18.51
CA PHE A 520 -16.18 -30.79 -19.21
C PHE A 520 -16.34 -31.96 -18.23
N SER A 521 -15.74 -31.88 -17.06
CA SER A 521 -15.89 -32.86 -15.97
C SER A 521 -17.31 -32.92 -15.42
N GLU A 522 -17.97 -31.77 -15.22
CA GLU A 522 -19.38 -31.70 -14.81
C GLU A 522 -20.29 -32.27 -15.88
N LEU A 523 -20.02 -31.95 -17.14
CA LEU A 523 -20.74 -32.46 -18.28
C LEU A 523 -20.58 -34.00 -18.40
N LEU A 524 -19.37 -34.50 -18.21
CA LEU A 524 -19.09 -35.93 -18.21
C LEU A 524 -19.82 -36.65 -17.07
N ASN A 525 -19.82 -36.08 -15.85
CA ASN A 525 -20.56 -36.59 -14.71
C ASN A 525 -22.07 -36.64 -14.97
N TYR A 526 -22.63 -35.63 -15.65
CA TYR A 526 -24.01 -35.65 -16.09
C TYR A 526 -24.28 -36.82 -17.04
N CYS A 527 -23.45 -37.01 -18.05
CA CYS A 527 -23.56 -38.12 -19.00
C CYS A 527 -23.46 -39.49 -18.30
N ILE A 528 -22.54 -39.66 -17.34
CA ILE A 528 -22.38 -40.90 -16.56
C ILE A 528 -23.64 -41.18 -15.74
N LYS A 529 -24.23 -40.17 -15.08
CA LYS A 529 -25.49 -40.30 -14.33
C LYS A 529 -26.67 -40.74 -15.22
N LEU A 530 -26.77 -40.21 -16.43
CA LEU A 530 -27.78 -40.64 -17.40
C LEU A 530 -27.57 -42.10 -17.82
N GLN A 531 -26.31 -42.49 -17.99
CA GLN A 531 -25.95 -43.83 -18.33
C GLN A 531 -26.34 -44.84 -17.24
N SER A 532 -26.11 -44.52 -15.97
CA SER A 532 -26.49 -45.36 -14.83
C SER A 532 -28.00 -45.53 -14.65
N ARG A 533 -28.79 -44.58 -15.20
CA ARG A 533 -30.27 -44.61 -15.17
C ARG A 533 -30.90 -45.25 -16.42
N GLY A 534 -30.11 -45.67 -17.38
CA GLY A 534 -30.62 -46.23 -18.65
C GLY A 534 -31.25 -45.17 -19.59
N GLU A 535 -31.07 -43.89 -19.32
CA GLU A 535 -31.70 -42.75 -20.01
C GLU A 535 -30.83 -42.20 -21.16
N ARG A 536 -30.23 -43.07 -21.99
CA ARG A 536 -29.36 -42.64 -23.10
C ARG A 536 -30.11 -42.13 -24.34
N LYS A 537 -31.41 -42.11 -24.37
CA LYS A 537 -32.20 -41.72 -25.52
C LYS A 537 -32.58 -40.25 -25.50
#